data_9a1e63eeb6ce83d10de152c9ec001c26
#
_entry.id   9a1e63eeb6ce83d10de152c9ec001c26
#
_cell.length_a   1.000
_cell.length_b   1.000
_cell.length_c   1.000
_cell.angle_alpha   90.00
_cell.angle_beta   90.00
_cell.angle_gamma   90.00
#
_symmetry.space_group_name_H-M   'P 1'
#
loop_
_entity.id
_entity.type
_entity.pdbx_description
1 polymer ?
#
loop_
_entity_poly.entity_id
_entity_poly.type
_entity_poly.pdbx_seq_one_letter_code
_entity_poly.pdbx_strand_id
1 'polypeptide(L)'
;MDIKKVLWPTDFSSNAEKALKFVTSLTRIYQAEIHVLYVIEDIAHHEPWYGEFDESHVEKLMEWAEPSAKKRLEQICSKYLDGCPSYIRHISVGDPAQEILSLMDKEKVDLVVMASQGQRGHFHFGSVTEKVLKNSHVPVTVIPA
;
A
#
# COMPACT_ATOMS: atom_id res chain seq x y z
N MET A 1 -23.53 2.77 0.10
CA MET A 1 -22.10 3.09 -0.11
C MET A 1 -21.73 2.69 -1.53
N ASP A 2 -21.19 3.63 -2.29
CA ASP A 2 -20.70 3.36 -3.64
C ASP A 2 -19.19 3.17 -3.59
N ILE A 3 -18.72 2.01 -4.00
CA ILE A 3 -17.29 1.73 -4.04
C ILE A 3 -16.76 2.16 -5.42
N LYS A 4 -16.14 3.32 -5.45
CA LYS A 4 -15.56 3.89 -6.67
C LYS A 4 -14.04 3.88 -6.68
N LYS A 5 -13.42 3.90 -5.52
CA LYS A 5 -11.96 3.91 -5.36
C LYS A 5 -11.54 2.91 -4.30
N VAL A 6 -10.66 2.01 -4.68
CA VAL A 6 -10.12 0.96 -3.80
C VAL A 6 -8.62 1.20 -3.64
N LEU A 7 -8.14 1.23 -2.41
CA LEU A 7 -6.71 1.31 -2.12
C LEU A 7 -6.17 -0.07 -1.79
N TRP A 8 -5.12 -0.46 -2.48
CA TRP A 8 -4.40 -1.70 -2.23
C TRP A 8 -2.94 -1.37 -1.91
N PRO A 9 -2.57 -1.37 -0.63
CA PRO A 9 -1.18 -1.27 -0.22
C PRO A 9 -0.46 -2.58 -0.48
N THR A 10 0.76 -2.51 -0.98
CA THR A 10 1.57 -3.70 -1.26
C THR A 10 2.96 -3.56 -0.68
N ASP A 11 3.50 -4.67 -0.17
CA ASP A 11 4.91 -4.79 0.23
C ASP A 11 5.64 -5.79 -0.67
N PHE A 12 5.02 -6.12 -1.81
CA PHE A 12 5.51 -7.09 -2.79
C PHE A 12 5.56 -8.55 -2.29
N SER A 13 4.97 -8.82 -1.13
CA SER A 13 4.89 -10.19 -0.61
C SER A 13 3.86 -11.01 -1.39
N SER A 14 3.96 -12.33 -1.28
CA SER A 14 2.94 -13.23 -1.84
C SER A 14 1.58 -13.03 -1.20
N ASN A 15 1.55 -12.62 0.07
CA ASN A 15 0.31 -12.33 0.76
C ASN A 15 -0.37 -11.10 0.16
N ALA A 16 0.40 -10.06 -0.16
CA ALA A 16 -0.13 -8.88 -0.84
C ALA A 16 -0.69 -9.22 -2.21
N GLU A 17 -0.05 -10.12 -2.95
CA GLU A 17 -0.55 -10.58 -4.25
C GLU A 17 -1.87 -11.33 -4.13
N LYS A 18 -2.07 -12.11 -3.07
CA LYS A 18 -3.36 -12.74 -2.80
C LYS A 18 -4.46 -11.70 -2.61
N ALA A 19 -4.16 -10.64 -1.90
CA ALA A 19 -5.11 -9.53 -1.72
C ALA A 19 -5.45 -8.89 -3.05
N LEU A 20 -4.49 -8.79 -3.96
CA LEU A 20 -4.71 -8.21 -5.28
C LEU A 20 -5.74 -8.98 -6.10
N LYS A 21 -5.78 -10.29 -5.98
CA LYS A 21 -6.80 -11.11 -6.66
C LYS A 21 -8.20 -10.72 -6.22
N PHE A 22 -8.37 -10.46 -4.94
CA PHE A 22 -9.65 -9.99 -4.41
C PHE A 22 -9.98 -8.59 -4.92
N VAL A 23 -8.99 -7.71 -4.98
CA VAL A 23 -9.15 -6.34 -5.52
C VAL A 23 -9.60 -6.38 -6.97
N THR A 24 -8.98 -7.20 -7.81
CA THR A 24 -9.37 -7.30 -9.22
C THR A 24 -10.81 -7.79 -9.38
N SER A 25 -11.24 -8.71 -8.52
CA SER A 25 -12.62 -9.17 -8.51
C SER A 25 -13.60 -8.03 -8.17
N LEU A 26 -13.27 -7.24 -7.15
CA LEU A 26 -14.08 -6.09 -6.76
C LEU A 26 -14.19 -5.05 -7.87
N THR A 27 -13.08 -4.77 -8.56
CA THR A 27 -13.09 -3.76 -9.62
C THR A 27 -13.94 -4.17 -10.79
N ARG A 28 -14.04 -5.45 -11.09
CA ARG A 28 -14.94 -5.94 -12.12
C ARG A 28 -16.41 -5.73 -11.75
N ILE A 29 -16.73 -5.96 -10.48
CA ILE A 29 -18.13 -5.83 -10.01
C ILE A 29 -18.55 -4.38 -9.93
N TYR A 30 -17.70 -3.53 -9.35
CA TYR A 30 -18.05 -2.13 -9.06
C TYR A 30 -17.49 -1.15 -10.07
N GLN A 31 -16.66 -1.59 -11.01
CA GLN A 31 -15.92 -0.74 -11.95
C GLN A 31 -15.13 0.35 -11.21
N ALA A 32 -14.50 -0.04 -10.11
CA ALA A 32 -13.76 0.87 -9.25
C ALA A 32 -12.36 1.14 -9.79
N GLU A 33 -11.87 2.33 -9.48
CA GLU A 33 -10.48 2.71 -9.73
C GLU A 33 -9.60 2.11 -8.65
N ILE A 34 -8.47 1.52 -9.02
CA ILE A 34 -7.52 0.95 -8.07
C ILE A 34 -6.38 1.93 -7.82
N HIS A 35 -6.13 2.23 -6.56
CA HIS A 35 -4.95 2.95 -6.12
C HIS A 35 -3.98 1.95 -5.50
N VAL A 36 -2.83 1.76 -6.14
CA VAL A 36 -1.79 0.85 -5.67
C VAL A 36 -0.75 1.68 -4.95
N LEU A 37 -0.43 1.32 -3.71
CA LEU A 37 0.55 2.06 -2.91
C LEU A 37 1.67 1.14 -2.45
N TYR A 38 2.90 1.53 -2.74
CA TYR A 38 4.09 0.97 -2.11
C TYR A 38 4.75 2.05 -1.27
N VAL A 39 5.04 1.72 -0.01
CA VAL A 39 5.72 2.62 0.91
C VAL A 39 7.16 2.14 1.10
N ILE A 40 8.10 3.01 0.80
CA ILE A 40 9.50 2.79 1.13
C ILE A 40 9.64 3.15 2.60
N GLU A 41 9.85 2.14 3.44
CA GLU A 41 9.90 2.34 4.87
C GLU A 41 11.18 3.08 5.26
N ASP A 42 11.00 4.20 5.94
CA ASP A 42 12.13 4.99 6.45
C ASP A 42 12.46 4.52 7.85
N ILE A 43 13.28 3.48 7.93
CA ILE A 43 13.71 2.88 9.19
C ILE A 43 14.50 3.89 10.04
N ALA A 44 15.18 4.82 9.40
CA ALA A 44 15.99 5.80 10.09
C ALA A 44 15.16 6.71 11.01
N HIS A 45 13.92 6.99 10.67
CA HIS A 45 13.04 7.80 11.51
C HIS A 45 12.58 7.08 12.79
N HIS A 46 12.76 5.77 12.87
CA HIS A 46 12.39 4.99 14.04
C HIS A 46 13.53 4.88 15.06
N GLU A 47 14.72 5.40 14.74
CA GLU A 47 15.91 5.32 15.58
C GLU A 47 16.25 6.73 16.11
N PRO A 48 15.76 7.11 17.30
CA PRO A 48 15.92 8.49 17.78
C PRO A 48 17.36 8.92 18.05
N TRP A 49 18.31 7.99 18.08
CA TRP A 49 19.71 8.31 18.34
C TRP A 49 20.54 8.52 17.07
N TYR A 50 19.95 8.39 15.90
CA TYR A 50 20.62 8.69 14.63
C TYR A 50 20.65 10.17 14.29
N GLY A 51 20.05 11.02 15.12
CA GLY A 51 20.04 12.44 14.89
C GLY A 51 18.92 12.90 13.94
N GLU A 52 19.03 14.11 13.49
CA GLU A 52 18.01 14.71 12.64
C GLU A 52 18.14 14.23 11.19
N PHE A 53 17.06 13.66 10.67
CA PHE A 53 16.95 13.36 9.25
C PHE A 53 16.18 14.48 8.59
N ASP A 54 16.81 15.14 7.63
CA ASP A 54 16.21 16.22 6.90
C ASP A 54 15.58 15.72 5.58
N GLU A 55 15.00 16.63 4.84
CA GLU A 55 14.38 16.33 3.55
C GLU A 55 15.37 15.73 2.54
N SER A 56 16.66 16.06 2.65
CA SER A 56 17.67 15.52 1.75
C SER A 56 17.87 14.02 1.93
N HIS A 57 17.66 13.49 3.15
CA HIS A 57 17.71 12.06 3.41
C HIS A 57 16.56 11.34 2.72
N VAL A 58 15.36 11.89 2.80
CA VAL A 58 14.17 11.34 2.14
C VAL A 58 14.38 11.37 0.62
N GLU A 59 14.89 12.45 0.07
CA GLU A 59 15.19 12.55 -1.36
C GLU A 59 16.20 11.50 -1.82
N LYS A 60 17.23 11.24 -1.03
CA LYS A 60 18.22 10.20 -1.35
C LYS A 60 17.61 8.81 -1.33
N LEU A 61 16.74 8.53 -0.37
CA LEU A 61 16.02 7.25 -0.32
C LEU A 61 15.15 7.07 -1.55
N MET A 62 14.43 8.12 -1.96
CA MET A 62 13.61 8.08 -3.16
C MET A 62 14.46 7.86 -4.41
N GLU A 63 15.55 8.59 -4.57
CA GLU A 63 16.44 8.44 -5.71
C GLU A 63 17.01 7.03 -5.83
N TRP A 64 17.31 6.41 -4.68
CA TRP A 64 17.92 5.08 -4.65
C TRP A 64 16.89 3.97 -4.81
N ALA A 65 15.76 4.05 -4.11
CA ALA A 65 14.79 2.96 -4.01
C ALA A 65 13.64 3.08 -5.03
N GLU A 66 13.30 4.29 -5.45
CA GLU A 66 12.16 4.52 -6.33
C GLU A 66 12.24 3.79 -7.66
N PRO A 67 13.38 3.79 -8.40
CA PRO A 67 13.43 3.10 -9.68
C PRO A 67 13.14 1.60 -9.58
N SER A 68 13.65 0.95 -8.54
CA SER A 68 13.40 -0.48 -8.30
C SER A 68 11.94 -0.73 -7.93
N ALA A 69 11.40 0.08 -7.03
CA ALA A 69 10.01 -0.03 -6.61
C ALA A 69 9.06 0.22 -7.78
N LYS A 70 9.34 1.23 -8.58
CA LYS A 70 8.54 1.55 -9.76
C LYS A 70 8.50 0.38 -10.73
N LYS A 71 9.66 -0.23 -10.99
CA LYS A 71 9.75 -1.37 -11.88
C LYS A 71 8.93 -2.56 -11.37
N ARG A 72 9.04 -2.85 -10.07
CA ARG A 72 8.27 -3.94 -9.46
C ARG A 72 6.77 -3.68 -9.50
N LEU A 73 6.34 -2.46 -9.24
CA LEU A 73 4.93 -2.08 -9.36
C LEU A 73 4.42 -2.23 -10.78
N GLU A 74 5.19 -1.80 -11.77
CA GLU A 74 4.83 -1.97 -13.17
C GLU A 74 4.67 -3.43 -13.55
N GLN A 75 5.55 -4.29 -13.09
CA GLN A 75 5.47 -5.73 -13.35
C GLN A 75 4.21 -6.34 -12.75
N ILE A 76 3.89 -6.02 -11.51
CA ILE A 76 2.70 -6.52 -10.83
C ILE A 76 1.43 -5.98 -11.50
N CYS A 77 1.39 -4.70 -11.78
CA CYS A 77 0.22 -4.08 -12.41
C CYS A 77 -0.01 -4.64 -13.82
N SER A 78 1.04 -4.84 -14.59
CA SER A 78 0.92 -5.44 -15.93
C SER A 78 0.40 -6.87 -15.85
N LYS A 79 0.87 -7.64 -14.88
CA LYS A 79 0.49 -9.04 -14.73
C LYS A 79 -0.96 -9.23 -14.28
N TYR A 80 -1.43 -8.42 -13.33
CA TYR A 80 -2.72 -8.63 -12.68
C TYR A 80 -3.78 -7.59 -13.05
N LEU A 81 -3.38 -6.39 -13.42
CA LEU A 81 -4.29 -5.28 -13.67
C LEU A 81 -4.40 -4.92 -15.15
N ASP A 82 -3.77 -5.69 -16.02
CA ASP A 82 -3.73 -5.46 -17.46
C ASP A 82 -5.09 -5.71 -18.06
N GLY A 83 -6.00 -5.16 -18.06
CA GLY A 83 -7.40 -5.32 -18.43
C GLY A 83 -8.32 -4.60 -17.46
N CYS A 84 -7.78 -4.02 -16.40
CA CYS A 84 -8.53 -3.13 -15.53
C CYS A 84 -8.57 -1.75 -16.16
N PRO A 85 -9.74 -1.13 -16.23
CA PRO A 85 -9.88 0.14 -16.95
C PRO A 85 -9.16 1.30 -16.29
N SER A 86 -8.88 1.22 -14.97
CA SER A 86 -8.29 2.34 -14.29
C SER A 86 -7.50 1.89 -13.06
N TYR A 87 -6.20 2.13 -13.07
CA TYR A 87 -5.37 1.99 -11.86
C TYR A 87 -4.34 3.10 -11.81
N ILE A 88 -4.01 3.53 -10.59
CA ILE A 88 -3.05 4.61 -10.35
C ILE A 88 -2.01 4.09 -9.35
N ARG A 89 -0.75 4.26 -9.68
CA ARG A 89 0.37 3.81 -8.84
C ARG A 89 0.88 4.96 -7.98
N HIS A 90 1.14 4.66 -6.72
CA HIS A 90 1.70 5.61 -5.77
C HIS A 90 2.93 5.00 -5.08
N ILE A 91 3.95 5.79 -4.92
CA ILE A 91 5.14 5.43 -4.14
C ILE A 91 5.38 6.57 -3.14
N SER A 92 5.55 6.21 -1.88
CA SER A 92 5.86 7.20 -0.85
C SER A 92 6.96 6.68 0.07
N VAL A 93 7.55 7.57 0.85
CA VAL A 93 8.59 7.24 1.84
C VAL A 93 8.05 7.63 3.21
N GLY A 94 8.15 6.73 4.17
CA GLY A 94 7.75 7.04 5.54
C GLY A 94 7.31 5.82 6.31
N ASP A 95 6.49 6.04 7.32
CA ASP A 95 5.86 4.96 8.08
C ASP A 95 4.71 4.39 7.25
N PRO A 96 4.71 3.07 6.98
CA PRO A 96 3.70 2.49 6.11
C PRO A 96 2.27 2.77 6.53
N ALA A 97 1.93 2.60 7.80
CA ALA A 97 0.56 2.85 8.27
C ALA A 97 0.14 4.30 8.08
N GLN A 98 1.02 5.24 8.40
CA GLN A 98 0.75 6.67 8.22
C GLN A 98 0.56 7.03 6.75
N GLU A 99 1.39 6.50 5.88
CA GLU A 99 1.30 6.79 4.45
C GLU A 99 0.04 6.21 3.83
N ILE A 100 -0.38 5.03 4.29
CA ILE A 100 -1.65 4.43 3.86
C ILE A 100 -2.83 5.32 4.28
N LEU A 101 -2.85 5.73 5.54
CA LEU A 101 -3.92 6.58 6.06
C LEU A 101 -3.96 7.95 5.38
N SER A 102 -2.80 8.54 5.11
CA SER A 102 -2.70 9.80 4.40
C SER A 102 -3.23 9.72 2.98
N LEU A 103 -2.86 8.68 2.26
CA LEU A 103 -3.32 8.50 0.88
C LEU A 103 -4.82 8.22 0.84
N MET A 104 -5.32 7.46 1.81
CA MET A 104 -6.74 7.17 1.96
C MET A 104 -7.56 8.46 2.02
N ASP A 105 -7.10 9.42 2.83
CA ASP A 105 -7.79 10.70 2.97
C ASP A 105 -7.58 11.60 1.76
N LYS A 106 -6.37 11.65 1.24
CA LYS A 106 -6.02 12.50 0.10
C LYS A 106 -6.79 12.12 -1.16
N GLU A 107 -6.87 10.83 -1.45
CA GLU A 107 -7.54 10.33 -2.66
C GLU A 107 -9.02 10.02 -2.43
N LYS A 108 -9.52 10.17 -1.23
CA LYS A 108 -10.91 9.88 -0.87
C LYS A 108 -11.32 8.46 -1.27
N VAL A 109 -10.53 7.51 -0.81
CA VAL A 109 -10.73 6.10 -1.08
C VAL A 109 -11.98 5.59 -0.36
N ASP A 110 -12.72 4.69 -0.97
CA ASP A 110 -13.96 4.14 -0.41
C ASP A 110 -13.74 2.82 0.35
N LEU A 111 -12.68 2.10 0.00
CA LEU A 111 -12.38 0.80 0.59
C LEU A 111 -10.88 0.56 0.54
N VAL A 112 -10.33 0.00 1.60
CA VAL A 112 -8.94 -0.47 1.64
C VAL A 112 -8.93 -1.99 1.68
N VAL A 113 -8.12 -2.63 0.85
CA VAL A 113 -7.93 -4.08 0.87
C VAL A 113 -6.47 -4.37 1.19
N MET A 114 -6.22 -5.09 2.26
CA MET A 114 -4.88 -5.39 2.75
C MET A 114 -4.71 -6.86 3.04
N ALA A 115 -3.46 -7.34 2.97
CA ALA A 115 -3.12 -8.64 3.52
C ALA A 115 -3.05 -8.57 5.04
N SER A 116 -3.38 -9.66 5.70
CA SER A 116 -3.29 -9.75 7.16
C SER A 116 -1.84 -9.76 7.65
N GLN A 117 -0.90 -10.23 6.83
CA GLN A 117 0.51 -10.34 7.15
C GLN A 117 1.34 -9.86 5.97
N GLY A 118 2.49 -9.28 6.26
CA GLY A 118 3.45 -8.87 5.25
C GLY A 118 4.52 -9.93 5.00
N GLN A 119 5.66 -9.45 4.54
CA GLN A 119 6.80 -10.27 4.10
C GLN A 119 7.35 -11.21 5.17
N ARG A 120 7.28 -10.83 6.44
CA ARG A 120 7.92 -11.58 7.52
C ARG A 120 7.07 -12.72 8.07
N GLY A 121 5.85 -12.91 7.58
CA GLY A 121 5.02 -14.06 7.93
C GLY A 121 4.76 -14.29 9.41
N HIS A 122 4.59 -13.24 10.18
CA HIS A 122 4.31 -13.36 11.60
C HIS A 122 2.92 -13.93 11.88
N PHE A 123 2.74 -14.57 13.02
CA PHE A 123 1.55 -15.31 13.39
C PHE A 123 0.31 -14.46 13.64
N HIS A 124 0.47 -13.18 13.81
CA HIS A 124 -0.60 -12.25 14.14
C HIS A 124 -0.69 -11.17 13.07
N PHE A 125 -1.71 -10.36 13.14
CA PHE A 125 -1.82 -9.20 12.26
C PHE A 125 -0.52 -8.44 12.22
N GLY A 126 -0.07 -8.11 11.03
CA GLY A 126 1.07 -7.22 10.88
C GLY A 126 0.78 -5.89 11.56
N SER A 127 1.82 -5.26 12.11
CA SER A 127 1.65 -4.00 12.82
C SER A 127 1.03 -2.91 11.94
N VAL A 128 1.33 -2.92 10.65
CA VAL A 128 0.78 -1.96 9.69
C VAL A 128 -0.73 -2.16 9.55
N THR A 129 -1.17 -3.41 9.36
CA THR A 129 -2.59 -3.74 9.20
C THR A 129 -3.37 -3.34 10.44
N GLU A 130 -2.85 -3.63 11.62
CA GLU A 130 -3.49 -3.28 12.87
C GLU A 130 -3.66 -1.77 13.03
N LYS A 131 -2.63 -0.99 12.74
CA LYS A 131 -2.69 0.46 12.84
C LYS A 131 -3.68 1.06 11.84
N VAL A 132 -3.72 0.52 10.63
CA VAL A 132 -4.68 0.99 9.62
C VAL A 132 -6.10 0.68 10.06
N LEU A 133 -6.36 -0.54 10.54
CA LEU A 133 -7.69 -0.92 11.02
C LEU A 133 -8.18 0.00 12.15
N LYS A 134 -7.30 0.32 13.09
CA LYS A 134 -7.68 1.15 14.25
C LYS A 134 -7.95 2.61 13.89
N ASN A 135 -7.33 3.11 12.84
CA ASN A 135 -7.36 4.54 12.54
C ASN A 135 -8.07 4.88 11.22
N SER A 136 -8.57 3.89 10.51
CA SER A 136 -9.23 4.10 9.24
C SER A 136 -10.62 4.69 9.39
N HIS A 137 -10.96 5.65 8.51
CA HIS A 137 -12.30 6.23 8.42
C HIS A 137 -13.15 5.51 7.37
N VAL A 138 -12.57 4.57 6.65
CA VAL A 138 -13.28 3.80 5.62
C VAL A 138 -13.17 2.31 5.93
N PRO A 139 -14.05 1.48 5.36
CA PRO A 139 -13.95 0.03 5.56
C PRO A 139 -12.61 -0.52 5.10
N VAL A 140 -12.09 -1.48 5.85
CA VAL A 140 -10.85 -2.18 5.53
C VAL A 140 -11.17 -3.67 5.44
N THR A 141 -10.91 -4.25 4.29
CA THR A 141 -11.01 -5.69 4.10
C THR A 141 -9.63 -6.30 4.28
N VAL A 142 -9.53 -7.28 5.14
CA VAL A 142 -8.27 -7.96 5.44
C VAL A 142 -8.32 -9.36 4.86
N ILE A 143 -7.36 -9.66 4.00
CA ILE A 143 -7.28 -10.96 3.33
C ILE A 143 -6.32 -11.84 4.13
N PRO A 144 -6.75 -13.00 4.60
CA PRO A 144 -5.88 -13.90 5.36
C PRO A 144 -4.75 -14.46 4.49
N ALA A 145 -3.66 -14.77 5.15
CA ALA A 145 -2.48 -15.33 4.50
C ALA A 145 -2.74 -16.74 3.94
#